data_f08f21bff932d16f895d5222a1e4470d
#
_entry.id   f08f21bff932d16f895d5222a1e4470d
#
_cell.length_a   1.000
_cell.length_b   1.000
_cell.length_c   1.000
_cell.angle_alpha   90.00
_cell.angle_beta   90.00
_cell.angle_gamma   90.00
#
_symmetry.space_group_name_H-M   'P 1'
#
loop_
_entity.id
_entity.type
_entity.pdbx_description
1 polymer ?
#
loop_
_entity_poly.entity_id
_entity_poly.type
_entity_poly.pdbx_seq_one_letter_code
_entity_poly.pdbx_strand_id
1 'polypeptide(L)'
;MACFLRDQLVPQETRDTPPLNVPAYWDDQASCVELFEVPADTEEWKFYEQKFTDSIPVNVKQIIRVQNLWQWEAYQFSKYRIHHKNKGIINELTLFHGSKENDPMIICKGEDGFDLRLSNKGSWGVALYFSESTKYADRFAHTTPEGDKEIMVVFVLTGEAFDCGTKQNKELRMPPVKDRLQDNLQNIKYDSVSAISQDTRVYMLYETNRAYPAYVVKYQYRQLS
;
A
#
# COMPACT_ATOMS: atom_id res chain seq x y z
N MET A 1 -19.63 -46.39 -20.44
CA MET A 1 -18.25 -46.41 -20.95
C MET A 1 -17.76 -45.00 -21.23
N ALA A 2 -17.73 -44.12 -20.21
CA ALA A 2 -17.36 -42.72 -20.37
C ALA A 2 -16.80 -42.11 -19.05
N CYS A 3 -15.97 -42.87 -18.32
CA CYS A 3 -15.42 -42.39 -17.04
C CYS A 3 -13.90 -42.61 -16.91
N PHE A 4 -13.18 -42.87 -18.01
CA PHE A 4 -11.74 -43.23 -17.94
C PHE A 4 -10.79 -42.25 -18.64
N LEU A 5 -11.21 -41.05 -19.04
CA LEU A 5 -10.36 -40.12 -19.79
C LEU A 5 -10.09 -38.79 -19.07
N ARG A 6 -10.42 -38.63 -17.78
CA ARG A 6 -10.16 -37.38 -17.06
C ARG A 6 -8.83 -37.33 -16.30
N ASP A 7 -8.19 -38.47 -16.03
CA ASP A 7 -7.00 -38.51 -15.17
C ASP A 7 -5.66 -38.48 -15.92
N GLN A 8 -5.64 -38.36 -17.24
CA GLN A 8 -4.39 -38.35 -18.02
C GLN A 8 -4.02 -37.02 -18.64
N LEU A 9 -4.74 -35.94 -18.37
CA LEU A 9 -4.46 -34.60 -18.97
C LEU A 9 -3.98 -33.54 -18.00
N VAL A 10 -3.63 -33.92 -16.79
CA VAL A 10 -2.88 -33.01 -15.91
C VAL A 10 -1.44 -33.52 -15.88
N PRO A 11 -0.49 -32.91 -16.59
CA PRO A 11 0.90 -33.21 -16.34
C PRO A 11 1.16 -32.98 -14.85
N GLN A 12 1.71 -33.97 -14.15
CA GLN A 12 2.40 -33.75 -12.88
C GLN A 12 3.69 -32.97 -13.15
N GLU A 13 3.55 -31.77 -13.68
CA GLU A 13 4.58 -30.78 -13.56
C GLU A 13 4.62 -30.39 -12.08
N THR A 14 5.69 -30.78 -11.41
CA THR A 14 6.18 -30.02 -10.27
C THR A 14 6.20 -28.59 -10.75
N ARG A 15 5.17 -27.83 -10.40
CA ARG A 15 5.14 -26.41 -10.67
C ARG A 15 6.22 -25.83 -9.79
N ASP A 16 7.45 -25.76 -10.31
CA ASP A 16 8.42 -24.81 -9.85
C ASP A 16 7.77 -23.45 -10.08
N THR A 17 7.04 -22.98 -9.08
CA THR A 17 6.61 -21.58 -9.06
C THR A 17 7.89 -20.78 -9.23
N PRO A 18 7.99 -19.93 -10.27
CA PRO A 18 9.17 -19.12 -10.44
C PRO A 18 9.40 -18.39 -9.12
N PRO A 19 10.65 -18.29 -8.65
CA PRO A 19 10.92 -17.65 -7.37
C PRO A 19 10.29 -16.25 -7.38
N LEU A 20 9.51 -15.95 -6.36
CA LEU A 20 8.88 -14.66 -6.20
C LEU A 20 9.99 -13.59 -6.21
N ASN A 21 9.91 -12.62 -7.13
CA ASN A 21 10.88 -11.54 -7.23
C ASN A 21 10.70 -10.58 -6.04
N VAL A 22 11.38 -10.90 -4.94
CA VAL A 22 11.41 -10.06 -3.74
C VAL A 22 12.50 -8.99 -3.87
N PRO A 23 12.36 -7.83 -3.19
CA PRO A 23 13.40 -6.80 -3.17
C PRO A 23 14.74 -7.32 -2.67
N ALA A 24 15.84 -6.92 -3.31
CA ALA A 24 17.18 -7.37 -2.94
C ALA A 24 17.64 -6.94 -1.54
N TYR A 25 16.95 -5.98 -0.91
CA TYR A 25 17.22 -5.51 0.45
C TYR A 25 16.42 -6.26 1.52
N TRP A 26 15.59 -7.23 1.13
CA TRP A 26 14.92 -8.07 2.10
C TRP A 26 15.91 -9.04 2.73
N ASP A 27 15.71 -9.27 4.02
CA ASP A 27 16.46 -10.32 4.73
C ASP A 27 15.91 -11.71 4.34
N ASP A 28 16.74 -12.72 4.51
CA ASP A 28 16.31 -14.12 4.38
C ASP A 28 15.20 -14.40 5.40
N GLN A 29 14.12 -15.01 4.96
CA GLN A 29 12.97 -15.32 5.81
C GLN A 29 12.61 -16.81 5.76
N ALA A 30 12.24 -17.36 6.92
CA ALA A 30 11.88 -18.76 7.07
C ALA A 30 10.34 -18.98 6.93
N SER A 31 9.54 -17.94 7.11
CA SER A 31 8.08 -17.99 7.03
C SER A 31 7.55 -17.01 5.98
N CYS A 32 6.27 -17.19 5.59
CA CYS A 32 5.65 -16.31 4.60
C CYS A 32 5.48 -14.87 5.10
N VAL A 33 5.50 -14.64 6.41
CA VAL A 33 5.36 -13.31 7.02
C VAL A 33 6.38 -13.14 8.11
N GLU A 34 7.31 -12.23 7.92
CA GLU A 34 8.29 -11.84 8.93
C GLU A 34 8.42 -10.33 9.00
N LEU A 35 8.80 -9.86 10.18
CA LEU A 35 8.99 -8.46 10.50
C LEU A 35 10.43 -8.26 10.97
N PHE A 36 11.16 -7.37 10.32
CA PHE A 36 12.56 -7.10 10.63
C PHE A 36 12.72 -5.68 11.17
N GLU A 37 13.34 -5.57 12.31
CA GLU A 37 13.72 -4.24 12.81
C GLU A 37 14.89 -3.72 11.96
N VAL A 38 14.71 -2.53 11.38
CA VAL A 38 15.75 -1.87 10.60
C VAL A 38 16.77 -1.26 11.56
N PRO A 39 18.08 -1.60 11.46
CA PRO A 39 19.08 -1.03 12.36
C PRO A 39 19.28 0.47 12.14
N ALA A 40 19.41 1.24 13.23
CA ALA A 40 19.45 2.70 13.19
C ALA A 40 20.69 3.30 12.49
N ASP A 41 21.75 2.54 12.31
CA ASP A 41 22.96 2.95 11.60
C ASP A 41 22.92 2.77 10.09
N THR A 42 21.84 2.15 9.57
CA THR A 42 21.67 1.87 8.13
C THR A 42 21.19 3.08 7.33
N GLU A 43 21.50 3.09 6.03
CA GLU A 43 20.97 4.10 5.10
C GLU A 43 19.45 3.98 4.93
N GLU A 44 18.89 2.76 5.06
CA GLU A 44 17.46 2.49 5.05
C GLU A 44 16.75 3.21 6.21
N TRP A 45 17.28 3.09 7.43
CA TRP A 45 16.77 3.82 8.59
C TRP A 45 16.81 5.34 8.37
N LYS A 46 17.98 5.89 8.03
CA LYS A 46 18.19 7.32 7.84
C LYS A 46 17.23 7.90 6.80
N PHE A 47 17.01 7.16 5.70
CA PHE A 47 16.09 7.58 4.65
C PHE A 47 14.66 7.78 5.16
N TYR A 48 14.14 6.81 5.91
CA TYR A 48 12.77 6.93 6.44
C TYR A 48 12.69 7.87 7.63
N GLU A 49 13.65 7.86 8.55
CA GLU A 49 13.72 8.82 9.66
C GLU A 49 13.64 10.26 9.15
N GLN A 50 14.41 10.59 8.11
CA GLN A 50 14.42 11.92 7.52
C GLN A 50 13.04 12.33 6.99
N LYS A 51 12.29 11.42 6.34
CA LYS A 51 10.92 11.68 5.88
C LYS A 51 9.99 12.14 7.01
N PHE A 52 10.21 11.65 8.21
CA PHE A 52 9.42 12.04 9.38
C PHE A 52 9.95 13.34 9.99
N THR A 53 11.23 13.41 10.27
CA THR A 53 11.84 14.55 10.98
C THR A 53 11.82 15.86 10.19
N ASP A 54 11.82 15.80 8.86
CA ASP A 54 11.67 16.99 7.99
C ASP A 54 10.25 17.55 8.01
N SER A 55 9.26 16.73 8.35
CA SER A 55 7.84 17.09 8.26
C SER A 55 7.19 17.38 9.60
N ILE A 56 7.64 16.71 10.67
CA ILE A 56 7.08 16.80 12.02
C ILE A 56 8.20 16.76 13.07
N PRO A 57 8.04 17.47 14.21
CA PRO A 57 9.07 17.52 15.26
C PRO A 57 9.03 16.25 16.13
N VAL A 58 9.57 15.16 15.60
CA VAL A 58 9.52 13.84 16.25
C VAL A 58 10.90 13.23 16.42
N ASN A 59 10.98 12.24 17.33
CA ASN A 59 12.06 11.28 17.41
C ASN A 59 11.51 9.92 16.95
N VAL A 60 12.11 9.36 15.91
CA VAL A 60 11.80 8.00 15.46
C VAL A 60 12.43 7.03 16.45
N LYS A 61 11.63 6.08 16.93
CA LYS A 61 12.06 5.08 17.93
C LYS A 61 12.36 3.73 17.32
N GLN A 62 11.58 3.35 16.31
CA GLN A 62 11.69 2.06 15.67
C GLN A 62 11.18 2.14 14.23
N ILE A 63 11.83 1.43 13.35
CA ILE A 63 11.37 1.18 11.99
C ILE A 63 11.34 -0.33 11.79
N ILE A 64 10.17 -0.86 11.47
CA ILE A 64 9.96 -2.29 11.22
C ILE A 64 9.72 -2.45 9.72
N ARG A 65 10.55 -3.21 9.03
CA ARG A 65 10.32 -3.64 7.66
C ARG A 65 9.39 -4.85 7.65
N VAL A 66 8.38 -4.77 6.79
CA VAL A 66 7.40 -5.84 6.60
C VAL A 66 7.82 -6.70 5.42
N GLN A 67 7.98 -7.99 5.63
CA GLN A 67 8.23 -8.97 4.58
C GLN A 67 7.09 -9.99 4.60
N ASN A 68 6.03 -9.70 3.86
CA ASN A 68 4.85 -10.54 3.73
C ASN A 68 4.73 -11.01 2.28
N LEU A 69 5.13 -12.27 2.03
CA LEU A 69 5.17 -12.86 0.69
C LEU A 69 3.80 -12.92 0.03
N TRP A 70 2.72 -13.20 0.79
CA TRP A 70 1.37 -13.27 0.24
C TRP A 70 0.90 -11.92 -0.31
N GLN A 71 1.08 -10.86 0.50
CA GLN A 71 0.73 -9.51 0.08
C GLN A 71 1.64 -9.00 -1.04
N TRP A 72 2.95 -9.36 -0.98
CA TRP A 72 3.91 -8.98 -2.02
C TRP A 72 3.56 -9.61 -3.37
N GLU A 73 3.18 -10.89 -3.39
CA GLU A 73 2.74 -11.58 -4.61
C GLU A 73 1.51 -10.91 -5.21
N ALA A 74 0.48 -10.65 -4.41
CA ALA A 74 -0.75 -9.98 -4.85
C ALA A 74 -0.47 -8.57 -5.38
N TYR A 75 0.44 -7.84 -4.73
CA TYR A 75 0.91 -6.52 -5.15
C TYR A 75 1.66 -6.58 -6.48
N GLN A 76 2.61 -7.51 -6.64
CA GLN A 76 3.36 -7.69 -7.90
C GLN A 76 2.44 -8.09 -9.06
N PHE A 77 1.46 -8.94 -8.81
CA PHE A 77 0.44 -9.28 -9.81
C PHE A 77 -0.38 -8.05 -10.23
N SER A 78 -0.77 -7.21 -9.28
CA SER A 78 -1.46 -5.94 -9.56
C SER A 78 -0.57 -4.98 -10.36
N LYS A 79 0.71 -4.91 -10.04
CA LYS A 79 1.72 -4.11 -10.76
C LYS A 79 1.84 -4.56 -12.21
N TYR A 80 1.93 -5.86 -12.45
CA TYR A 80 1.93 -6.44 -13.79
C TYR A 80 0.67 -6.07 -14.59
N ARG A 81 -0.51 -6.19 -13.98
CA ARG A 81 -1.78 -5.83 -14.63
C ARG A 81 -1.85 -4.34 -15.02
N ILE A 82 -1.45 -3.45 -14.10
CA ILE A 82 -1.41 -2.00 -14.36
C ILE A 82 -0.43 -1.67 -15.49
N HIS A 83 0.77 -2.29 -15.48
CA HIS A 83 1.76 -2.13 -16.55
C HIS A 83 1.16 -2.43 -17.92
N HIS A 84 0.50 -3.58 -18.08
CA HIS A 84 -0.11 -3.97 -19.36
C HIS A 84 -1.29 -3.08 -19.74
N LYS A 85 -2.16 -2.75 -18.77
CA LYS A 85 -3.31 -1.87 -18.99
C LYS A 85 -2.90 -0.48 -19.47
N ASN A 86 -1.84 0.08 -18.89
CA ASN A 86 -1.42 1.47 -19.10
C ASN A 86 -0.17 1.59 -19.99
N LYS A 87 0.13 0.57 -20.81
CA LYS A 87 1.25 0.60 -21.78
C LYS A 87 2.60 0.96 -21.13
N GLY A 88 2.87 0.39 -19.96
CA GLY A 88 4.12 0.57 -19.21
C GLY A 88 4.05 1.58 -18.06
N ILE A 89 3.01 2.40 -17.96
CA ILE A 89 2.87 3.40 -16.90
C ILE A 89 2.30 2.75 -15.64
N ILE A 90 3.09 2.66 -14.58
CA ILE A 90 2.69 2.05 -13.30
C ILE A 90 2.40 3.13 -12.25
N ASN A 91 3.22 4.18 -12.20
CA ASN A 91 3.18 5.22 -11.17
C ASN A 91 3.14 4.63 -9.76
N GLU A 92 4.19 3.90 -9.42
CA GLU A 92 4.41 3.39 -8.07
C GLU A 92 4.97 4.49 -7.18
N LEU A 93 4.31 4.76 -6.06
CA LEU A 93 4.67 5.81 -5.12
C LEU A 93 4.90 5.23 -3.73
N THR A 94 5.84 5.83 -2.98
CA THR A 94 5.98 5.60 -1.54
C THR A 94 5.17 6.65 -0.80
N LEU A 95 4.10 6.21 -0.14
CA LEU A 95 3.13 7.05 0.52
C LEU A 95 2.97 6.67 2.00
N PHE A 96 2.25 7.50 2.76
CA PHE A 96 2.04 7.31 4.18
C PHE A 96 0.58 7.03 4.50
N HIS A 97 0.34 6.11 5.44
CA HIS A 97 -0.99 5.74 5.91
C HIS A 97 -1.02 5.60 7.42
N GLY A 98 -1.97 6.29 8.06
CA GLY A 98 -2.31 6.11 9.46
C GLY A 98 -3.60 5.30 9.59
N SER A 99 -3.59 4.26 10.40
CA SER A 99 -4.71 3.34 10.63
C SER A 99 -5.57 3.71 11.83
N LYS A 100 -5.18 4.75 12.56
CA LYS A 100 -5.84 5.34 13.74
C LYS A 100 -6.29 4.31 14.79
N GLU A 101 -7.45 3.71 14.59
CA GLU A 101 -8.06 2.79 15.56
C GLU A 101 -7.57 1.35 15.42
N ASN A 102 -7.01 1.00 14.26
CA ASN A 102 -6.50 -0.34 14.00
C ASN A 102 -5.00 -0.39 14.21
N ASP A 103 -4.51 -1.38 14.94
CA ASP A 103 -3.09 -1.67 15.01
C ASP A 103 -2.55 -1.95 13.60
N PRO A 104 -1.53 -1.20 13.12
CA PRO A 104 -0.90 -1.43 11.82
C PRO A 104 -0.44 -2.87 11.61
N MET A 105 -0.08 -3.58 12.69
CA MET A 105 0.39 -4.96 12.64
C MET A 105 -0.68 -5.94 12.15
N ILE A 106 -1.97 -5.63 12.33
CA ILE A 106 -3.07 -6.43 11.78
C ILE A 106 -3.02 -6.42 10.25
N ILE A 107 -2.76 -5.25 9.66
CA ILE A 107 -2.60 -5.08 8.21
C ILE A 107 -1.32 -5.76 7.74
N CYS A 108 -0.20 -5.51 8.41
CA CYS A 108 1.11 -5.99 8.01
C CYS A 108 1.25 -7.51 8.06
N LYS A 109 0.63 -8.15 9.07
CA LYS A 109 0.71 -9.60 9.30
C LYS A 109 -0.42 -10.39 8.63
N GLY A 110 -1.50 -9.72 8.24
CA GLY A 110 -2.64 -10.37 7.59
C GLY A 110 -2.26 -10.98 6.23
N GLU A 111 -2.96 -12.00 5.81
CA GLU A 111 -2.84 -12.57 4.46
C GLU A 111 -3.26 -11.55 3.40
N ASP A 112 -4.41 -10.92 3.59
CA ASP A 112 -5.01 -9.97 2.63
C ASP A 112 -4.46 -8.53 2.74
N GLY A 113 -3.80 -8.17 3.84
CA GLY A 113 -3.30 -6.82 4.07
C GLY A 113 -4.41 -5.79 4.35
N PHE A 114 -4.50 -4.76 3.53
CA PHE A 114 -5.55 -3.74 3.64
C PHE A 114 -6.93 -4.31 3.36
N ASP A 115 -7.94 -3.87 4.11
CA ASP A 115 -9.33 -4.30 3.95
C ASP A 115 -10.27 -3.09 3.85
N LEU A 116 -10.92 -2.95 2.70
CA LEU A 116 -11.89 -1.87 2.46
C LEU A 116 -13.12 -1.95 3.36
N ARG A 117 -13.45 -3.13 3.90
CA ARG A 117 -14.56 -3.31 4.85
C ARG A 117 -14.32 -2.60 6.17
N LEU A 118 -13.04 -2.39 6.51
CA LEU A 118 -12.60 -1.67 7.72
C LEU A 118 -12.39 -0.17 7.45
N SER A 119 -12.57 0.28 6.20
CA SER A 119 -12.36 1.68 5.83
C SER A 119 -13.57 2.54 6.15
N ASN A 120 -13.35 3.66 6.82
CA ASN A 120 -14.37 4.66 7.05
C ASN A 120 -14.66 5.47 5.78
N LYS A 121 -15.90 6.00 5.65
CA LYS A 121 -16.28 6.90 4.57
C LYS A 121 -15.56 8.24 4.74
N GLY A 122 -14.62 8.53 3.85
CA GLY A 122 -13.90 9.80 3.79
C GLY A 122 -14.46 10.79 2.77
N SER A 123 -13.70 11.86 2.50
CA SER A 123 -14.08 12.93 1.57
C SER A 123 -14.27 12.46 0.12
N TRP A 124 -13.67 11.35 -0.26
CA TRP A 124 -13.76 10.72 -1.59
C TRP A 124 -14.27 9.28 -1.50
N GLY A 125 -15.25 9.05 -0.62
CA GLY A 125 -15.97 7.79 -0.48
C GLY A 125 -15.28 6.79 0.43
N VAL A 126 -15.68 5.52 0.32
CA VAL A 126 -15.05 4.39 1.04
C VAL A 126 -13.89 3.90 0.20
N ALA A 127 -12.68 4.16 0.66
CA ALA A 127 -11.43 3.86 -0.03
C ALA A 127 -10.29 3.72 0.98
N LEU A 128 -9.15 3.21 0.54
CA LEU A 128 -7.88 3.31 1.25
C LEU A 128 -7.23 4.65 0.91
N TYR A 129 -6.90 5.44 1.92
CA TYR A 129 -6.35 6.78 1.79
C TYR A 129 -4.86 6.79 2.08
N PHE A 130 -4.07 7.35 1.17
CA PHE A 130 -2.62 7.49 1.29
C PHE A 130 -2.22 8.94 1.03
N SER A 131 -1.19 9.43 1.71
CA SER A 131 -0.72 10.80 1.60
C SER A 131 0.76 10.85 1.22
N GLU A 132 1.16 11.87 0.46
CA GLU A 132 2.57 12.19 0.24
C GLU A 132 3.25 12.78 1.49
N SER A 133 2.47 13.23 2.47
CA SER A 133 2.94 13.93 3.66
C SER A 133 2.79 13.09 4.92
N THR A 134 3.89 12.86 5.64
CA THR A 134 3.90 12.28 6.99
C THR A 134 3.10 13.15 7.97
N LYS A 135 3.19 14.48 7.87
CA LYS A 135 2.42 15.43 8.69
C LYS A 135 0.91 15.28 8.50
N TYR A 136 0.46 14.99 7.27
CA TYR A 136 -0.96 14.72 7.03
C TYR A 136 -1.36 13.35 7.60
N ALA A 137 -0.55 12.31 7.37
CA ALA A 137 -0.81 10.96 7.86
C ALA A 137 -0.77 10.87 9.39
N ASP A 138 0.06 11.67 10.06
CA ASP A 138 0.17 11.75 11.53
C ASP A 138 -1.17 12.02 12.23
N ARG A 139 -2.08 12.73 11.59
CA ARG A 139 -3.44 12.98 12.11
C ARG A 139 -4.28 11.72 12.24
N PHE A 140 -3.88 10.69 11.52
CA PHE A 140 -4.50 9.37 11.50
C PHE A 140 -3.57 8.29 12.03
N ALA A 141 -2.46 8.67 12.68
CA ALA A 141 -1.53 7.73 13.26
C ALA A 141 -2.21 6.86 14.33
N HIS A 142 -1.86 5.59 14.36
CA HIS A 142 -2.18 4.72 15.48
C HIS A 142 -1.43 5.18 16.73
N THR A 143 -2.03 5.07 17.89
CA THR A 143 -1.38 5.40 19.16
C THR A 143 -1.28 4.13 19.99
N THR A 144 -0.06 3.72 20.32
CA THR A 144 0.19 2.54 21.15
C THR A 144 -0.23 2.78 22.60
N PRO A 145 -0.41 1.73 23.42
CA PRO A 145 -0.70 1.88 24.85
C PRO A 145 0.35 2.72 25.60
N GLU A 146 1.60 2.71 25.16
CA GLU A 146 2.70 3.49 25.73
C GLU A 146 2.68 4.98 25.30
N GLY A 147 1.77 5.35 24.38
CA GLY A 147 1.63 6.70 23.88
C GLY A 147 2.52 7.02 22.67
N ASP A 148 3.22 6.04 22.13
CA ASP A 148 3.95 6.17 20.88
C ASP A 148 2.98 6.22 19.70
N LYS A 149 3.36 6.88 18.62
CA LYS A 149 2.59 6.91 17.39
C LYS A 149 3.19 6.00 16.33
N GLU A 150 2.33 5.45 15.48
CA GLU A 150 2.72 4.57 14.39
C GLU A 150 2.05 4.98 13.08
N ILE A 151 2.86 5.06 12.02
CA ILE A 151 2.43 5.30 10.64
C ILE A 151 3.07 4.23 9.75
N MET A 152 2.30 3.72 8.81
CA MET A 152 2.82 2.85 7.76
C MET A 152 3.42 3.65 6.61
N VAL A 153 4.58 3.21 6.13
CA VAL A 153 5.12 3.55 4.81
C VAL A 153 4.63 2.48 3.84
N VAL A 154 3.98 2.90 2.78
CA VAL A 154 3.25 2.00 1.88
C VAL A 154 3.72 2.21 0.44
N PHE A 155 4.02 1.14 -0.27
CA PHE A 155 4.18 1.19 -1.73
C PHE A 155 2.80 1.12 -2.37
N VAL A 156 2.49 2.10 -3.19
CA VAL A 156 1.15 2.30 -3.74
C VAL A 156 1.20 2.38 -5.27
N LEU A 157 0.47 1.50 -5.93
CA LEU A 157 0.31 1.49 -7.38
C LEU A 157 -0.83 2.45 -7.76
N THR A 158 -0.51 3.71 -8.01
CA THR A 158 -1.50 4.71 -8.36
C THR A 158 -1.96 4.61 -9.81
N GLY A 159 -1.13 4.04 -10.68
CA GLY A 159 -1.44 3.91 -12.10
C GLY A 159 -1.76 5.25 -12.75
N GLU A 160 -2.80 5.28 -13.58
CA GLU A 160 -3.40 6.54 -14.05
C GLU A 160 -4.46 6.98 -13.03
N ALA A 161 -4.19 8.05 -12.31
CA ALA A 161 -5.09 8.60 -11.30
C ALA A 161 -6.07 9.63 -11.92
N PHE A 162 -7.34 9.57 -11.50
CA PHE A 162 -8.29 10.65 -11.76
C PHE A 162 -8.08 11.77 -10.73
N ASP A 163 -7.73 12.98 -11.19
CA ASP A 163 -7.51 14.11 -10.32
C ASP A 163 -8.83 14.86 -10.02
N CYS A 164 -9.25 14.82 -8.77
CA CYS A 164 -10.41 15.56 -8.26
C CYS A 164 -10.08 17.03 -7.89
N GLY A 165 -8.80 17.43 -7.94
CA GLY A 165 -8.37 18.70 -7.38
C GLY A 165 -8.75 18.79 -5.90
N THR A 166 -9.48 19.85 -5.51
CA THR A 166 -10.00 20.02 -4.14
C THR A 166 -11.47 19.57 -4.00
N LYS A 167 -12.12 19.16 -5.09
CA LYS A 167 -13.54 18.82 -5.09
C LYS A 167 -13.78 17.47 -4.42
N GLN A 168 -14.52 17.49 -3.32
CA GLN A 168 -14.92 16.29 -2.60
C GLN A 168 -16.08 15.57 -3.29
N ASN A 169 -16.07 14.23 -3.20
CA ASN A 169 -17.18 13.39 -3.62
C ASN A 169 -17.29 12.17 -2.70
N LYS A 170 -18.09 12.29 -1.66
CA LYS A 170 -18.27 11.22 -0.64
C LYS A 170 -18.98 9.98 -1.15
N GLU A 171 -19.60 10.06 -2.34
CA GLU A 171 -20.35 8.93 -2.91
C GLU A 171 -19.51 8.06 -3.85
N LEU A 172 -18.24 8.39 -4.05
CA LEU A 172 -17.35 7.53 -4.83
C LEU A 172 -17.23 6.13 -4.20
N ARG A 173 -17.30 5.12 -5.06
CA ARG A 173 -17.12 3.71 -4.71
C ARG A 173 -16.06 3.03 -5.58
N MET A 174 -15.62 3.73 -6.62
CA MET A 174 -14.62 3.29 -7.59
C MET A 174 -14.09 4.48 -8.37
N PRO A 175 -12.92 4.37 -9.01
CA PRO A 175 -12.43 5.40 -9.90
C PRO A 175 -13.39 5.59 -11.09
N PRO A 176 -13.52 6.80 -11.63
CA PRO A 176 -14.32 7.07 -12.83
C PRO A 176 -13.85 6.27 -14.06
N VAL A 177 -14.73 6.11 -15.02
CA VAL A 177 -14.41 5.57 -16.35
C VAL A 177 -13.63 6.63 -17.13
N LYS A 178 -12.61 6.20 -17.87
CA LYS A 178 -11.83 7.06 -18.78
C LYS A 178 -12.64 7.32 -20.05
N ASP A 179 -12.72 8.59 -20.46
CA ASP A 179 -13.26 8.97 -21.77
C ASP A 179 -12.25 8.63 -22.88
N ARG A 180 -12.15 7.36 -23.23
CA ARG A 180 -11.34 6.90 -24.37
C ARG A 180 -12.25 6.51 -25.51
N LEU A 181 -12.49 7.45 -26.43
CA LEU A 181 -13.24 7.24 -27.67
C LEU A 181 -12.49 6.41 -28.74
N GLN A 182 -11.22 6.09 -28.50
CA GLN A 182 -10.32 5.53 -29.55
C GLN A 182 -10.05 4.03 -29.45
N ASP A 183 -10.26 3.42 -28.30
CA ASP A 183 -10.08 1.98 -28.12
C ASP A 183 -11.47 1.34 -28.02
N ASN A 184 -11.75 0.29 -28.77
CA ASN A 184 -12.99 -0.51 -28.71
C ASN A 184 -13.23 -1.16 -27.32
N LEU A 185 -12.56 -0.68 -26.28
CA LEU A 185 -12.64 -1.13 -24.90
C LEU A 185 -13.57 -0.21 -24.14
N GLN A 186 -14.78 -0.70 -23.86
CA GLN A 186 -15.76 0.01 -23.05
C GLN A 186 -15.44 -0.12 -21.55
N ASN A 187 -15.73 0.94 -20.78
CA ASN A 187 -15.66 0.96 -19.32
C ASN A 187 -14.27 0.80 -18.69
N ILE A 188 -13.20 1.22 -19.35
CA ILE A 188 -11.90 1.28 -18.70
C ILE A 188 -11.90 2.39 -17.65
N LYS A 189 -11.62 2.02 -16.39
CA LYS A 189 -11.54 2.97 -15.29
C LYS A 189 -10.11 3.49 -15.09
N TYR A 190 -10.00 4.66 -14.47
CA TYR A 190 -8.77 5.07 -13.83
C TYR A 190 -8.33 4.04 -12.79
N ASP A 191 -7.05 4.04 -12.40
CA ASP A 191 -6.52 3.07 -11.45
C ASP A 191 -6.73 3.50 -10.01
N SER A 192 -6.70 4.80 -9.78
CA SER A 192 -6.88 5.45 -8.49
C SER A 192 -7.57 6.80 -8.67
N VAL A 193 -7.84 7.45 -7.56
CA VAL A 193 -8.27 8.85 -7.50
C VAL A 193 -7.21 9.62 -6.72
N SER A 194 -6.86 10.82 -7.19
CA SER A 194 -6.03 11.77 -6.45
C SER A 194 -6.79 13.05 -6.13
N ALA A 195 -6.39 13.72 -5.07
CA ALA A 195 -6.99 14.99 -4.67
C ALA A 195 -6.01 15.81 -3.83
N ILE A 196 -6.30 17.11 -3.66
CA ILE A 196 -5.60 17.97 -2.73
C ILE A 196 -6.43 18.11 -1.45
N SER A 197 -5.83 17.77 -0.33
CA SER A 197 -6.41 17.92 1.01
C SER A 197 -5.41 18.61 1.92
N GLN A 198 -5.77 19.81 2.43
CA GLN A 198 -4.89 20.60 3.30
C GLN A 198 -3.46 20.76 2.74
N ASP A 199 -3.40 21.24 1.50
CA ASP A 199 -2.16 21.54 0.76
C ASP A 199 -1.27 20.32 0.48
N THR A 200 -1.77 19.10 0.69
CA THR A 200 -1.06 17.88 0.33
C THR A 200 -1.86 17.03 -0.63
N ARG A 201 -1.15 16.29 -1.48
CA ARG A 201 -1.78 15.32 -2.37
C ARG A 201 -2.08 14.04 -1.61
N VAL A 202 -3.31 13.57 -1.78
CA VAL A 202 -3.80 12.29 -1.26
C VAL A 202 -4.26 11.41 -2.40
N TYR A 203 -4.09 10.11 -2.24
CA TYR A 203 -4.51 9.10 -3.19
C TYR A 203 -5.51 8.15 -2.54
N MET A 204 -6.53 7.79 -3.28
CA MET A 204 -7.56 6.86 -2.87
C MET A 204 -7.54 5.63 -3.76
N LEU A 205 -7.37 4.46 -3.14
CA LEU A 205 -7.49 3.17 -3.79
C LEU A 205 -8.81 2.51 -3.42
N TYR A 206 -9.45 1.89 -4.39
CA TYR A 206 -10.70 1.14 -4.25
C TYR A 206 -10.49 -0.36 -4.48
N GLU A 207 -9.23 -0.78 -4.58
CA GLU A 207 -8.76 -2.17 -4.65
C GLU A 207 -7.59 -2.33 -3.67
N THR A 208 -7.59 -3.41 -2.90
CA THR A 208 -6.65 -3.60 -1.78
C THR A 208 -5.25 -4.00 -2.23
N ASN A 209 -5.15 -4.87 -3.24
CA ASN A 209 -3.89 -5.45 -3.71
C ASN A 209 -2.96 -4.48 -4.47
N ARG A 210 -3.30 -3.18 -4.49
CA ARG A 210 -2.48 -2.12 -5.08
C ARG A 210 -1.67 -1.35 -4.04
N ALA A 211 -1.74 -1.76 -2.78
CA ALA A 211 -0.99 -1.17 -1.69
C ALA A 211 -0.25 -2.26 -0.92
N TYR A 212 1.04 -2.06 -0.70
CA TYR A 212 1.89 -2.95 0.10
C TYR A 212 2.44 -2.20 1.31
N PRO A 213 2.10 -2.59 2.55
CA PRO A 213 2.64 -1.98 3.77
C PRO A 213 4.10 -2.38 3.93
N ALA A 214 5.01 -1.51 3.48
CA ALA A 214 6.44 -1.83 3.43
C ALA A 214 7.13 -1.67 4.78
N TYR A 215 6.72 -0.63 5.56
CA TYR A 215 7.30 -0.38 6.89
C TYR A 215 6.24 0.15 7.86
N VAL A 216 6.49 -0.09 9.14
CA VAL A 216 5.83 0.60 10.26
C VAL A 216 6.87 1.43 10.97
N VAL A 217 6.62 2.74 11.09
CA VAL A 217 7.50 3.69 11.77
C VAL A 217 6.84 4.11 13.07
N LYS A 218 7.51 3.80 14.19
CA LYS A 218 7.13 4.19 15.54
C LYS A 218 7.91 5.42 15.99
N TYR A 219 7.22 6.44 16.52
CA TYR A 219 7.82 7.71 16.90
C TYR A 219 7.11 8.38 18.06
N GLN A 220 7.78 9.34 18.67
CA GLN A 220 7.20 10.28 19.66
C GLN A 220 7.49 11.72 19.26
N TYR A 221 6.58 12.62 19.63
CA TYR A 221 6.88 14.05 19.53
C TYR A 221 8.03 14.45 20.44
N ARG A 222 8.89 15.35 19.93
CA ARG A 222 9.92 15.96 20.78
C ARG A 222 9.23 16.78 21.85
N GLN A 223 9.63 16.60 23.10
CA GLN A 223 9.20 17.51 24.17
C GLN A 223 9.77 18.89 23.88
N LEU A 224 8.91 19.90 23.82
CA LEU A 224 9.35 21.27 23.76
C LEU A 224 9.94 21.60 25.13
N SER A 225 11.27 21.81 25.18
CA SER A 225 11.99 22.31 26.34
C SER A 225 11.66 23.78 26.59
#